data_e05f7cfeb09c8e91d496f79066679e83
#
_entry.id   e05f7cfeb09c8e91d496f79066679e83
#
_cell.length_a   1.000
_cell.length_b   1.000
_cell.length_c   1.000
_cell.angle_alpha   90.00
_cell.angle_beta   90.00
_cell.angle_gamma   90.00
#
_symmetry.space_group_name_H-M   'P 1'
#
loop_
_entity.id
_entity.type
_entity.pdbx_description
1 polymer ?
#
loop_
_entity_poly.entity_id
_entity_poly.type
_entity_poly.pdbx_seq_one_letter_code
_entity_poly.pdbx_strand_id
1 'polypeptide(L)'
;MKLQIEKAVYGGAGLTHQTDGADKGKAIFVPFTLPGEIVEARILDQKDAFGEAALIRVLSASDDRIQPRCTHFGSCGGCNYQHAAYSTQLEMKTSILKESLERAGLQSIPAIKSYSAEPWEYRNRTRFRIAEEDSTLQIGYNRRGSNKFLSIHECPISAPLLIRAAKALQRAANDDPAAARWLRSALEVEFFTTPDEKNLQMTLFVQKQHPGFAAFCENLHHLIPELTGAGATLVGTGPQRRAKKPQPLASWGAEGLNYPAASEKYWVSRGAFFQVNRFLIDQFVHLVTNGRQGSLAWDLYAGVGLFSRALAKAFREVVAVEAAANDLVSSFKGPGKHAVQATTAEFLRGAAVQRNRPDLIIMDPPRAGVGAEVCSLLARISAPELVYVSCDPVTLARDLKLLVESGYNIAELRLVDMFPQTFHLETIAVLRR
;
A
#
# COMPACT_ATOMS: atom_id res chain seq x y z
N MET A 1 33.88 7.27 1.85
CA MET A 1 34.49 5.94 1.83
C MET A 1 34.04 5.17 0.58
N LYS A 2 34.88 4.24 0.11
CA LYS A 2 34.56 3.33 -1.01
C LYS A 2 33.91 2.08 -0.42
N LEU A 3 32.76 1.68 -0.97
CA LEU A 3 31.96 0.54 -0.48
C LEU A 3 31.54 -0.33 -1.67
N GLN A 4 31.50 -1.65 -1.49
CA GLN A 4 30.91 -2.59 -2.43
C GLN A 4 29.58 -3.05 -1.88
N ILE A 5 28.49 -2.87 -2.63
CA ILE A 5 27.14 -3.22 -2.23
C ILE A 5 26.91 -4.72 -2.39
N GLU A 6 26.56 -5.39 -1.31
CA GLU A 6 26.41 -6.85 -1.28
C GLU A 6 25.03 -7.28 -1.76
N LYS A 7 23.99 -6.62 -1.25
CA LYS A 7 22.58 -6.95 -1.54
C LYS A 7 21.62 -5.81 -1.26
N ALA A 8 20.42 -5.89 -1.83
CA ALA A 8 19.29 -5.05 -1.44
C ALA A 8 18.63 -5.59 -0.15
N VAL A 9 18.08 -4.67 0.67
CA VAL A 9 17.34 -5.03 1.89
C VAL A 9 15.96 -4.37 1.92
N TYR A 10 15.07 -4.94 2.73
CA TYR A 10 13.76 -4.32 2.96
C TYR A 10 13.92 -2.91 3.50
N GLY A 11 13.16 -1.95 2.95
CA GLY A 11 13.34 -0.51 3.23
C GLY A 11 14.02 0.27 2.10
N GLY A 12 14.54 -0.42 1.06
CA GLY A 12 14.99 0.18 -0.19
C GLY A 12 16.43 0.68 -0.20
N ALA A 13 17.27 0.21 0.71
CA ALA A 13 18.71 0.47 0.71
C ALA A 13 19.50 -0.74 0.20
N GLY A 14 20.69 -0.50 -0.32
CA GLY A 14 21.71 -1.53 -0.44
C GLY A 14 22.43 -1.72 0.90
N LEU A 15 22.79 -2.96 1.21
CA LEU A 15 23.57 -3.34 2.38
C LEU A 15 25.00 -3.65 1.99
N THR A 16 25.93 -3.21 2.79
CA THR A 16 27.34 -3.60 2.76
C THR A 16 27.88 -3.68 4.20
N HIS A 17 29.07 -4.27 4.38
CA HIS A 17 29.77 -4.25 5.65
C HIS A 17 31.06 -3.43 5.53
N GLN A 18 31.39 -2.71 6.57
CA GLN A 18 32.62 -1.95 6.61
C GLN A 18 33.84 -2.91 6.59
N THR A 19 34.76 -2.70 5.65
CA THR A 19 35.94 -3.60 5.49
C THR A 19 37.10 -3.23 6.38
N ASP A 20 37.21 -1.96 6.77
CA ASP A 20 38.39 -1.40 7.42
C ASP A 20 38.03 -0.54 8.63
N GLY A 21 39.05 -0.30 9.51
CA GLY A 21 38.95 0.57 10.67
C GLY A 21 38.32 -0.08 11.91
N ALA A 22 38.01 0.74 12.93
CA ALA A 22 37.50 0.29 14.23
C ALA A 22 36.11 -0.37 14.13
N ASP A 23 35.33 -0.02 13.11
CA ASP A 23 33.96 -0.53 12.86
C ASP A 23 33.91 -1.65 11.81
N LYS A 24 35.02 -2.38 11.59
CA LYS A 24 35.08 -3.50 10.66
C LYS A 24 34.00 -4.54 10.95
N GLY A 25 33.26 -4.94 9.90
CA GLY A 25 32.14 -5.89 10.00
C GLY A 25 30.79 -5.24 10.32
N LYS A 26 30.73 -3.93 10.57
CA LYS A 26 29.50 -3.21 10.82
C LYS A 26 28.68 -3.03 9.56
N ALA A 27 27.38 -3.31 9.63
CA ALA A 27 26.45 -3.12 8.52
C ALA A 27 26.27 -1.64 8.16
N ILE A 28 26.31 -1.31 6.87
CA ILE A 28 26.09 0.05 6.36
C ILE A 28 24.97 0.00 5.32
N PHE A 29 23.97 0.84 5.48
CA PHE A 29 22.85 0.97 4.55
C PHE A 29 23.06 2.18 3.64
N VAL A 30 23.07 1.94 2.33
CA VAL A 30 23.28 2.96 1.30
C VAL A 30 22.09 2.98 0.34
N PRO A 31 21.21 3.97 0.42
CA PRO A 31 20.07 4.10 -0.49
C PRO A 31 20.52 4.35 -1.94
N PHE A 32 19.64 3.98 -2.91
CA PHE A 32 19.85 4.22 -4.35
C PHE A 32 21.04 3.50 -4.96
N THR A 33 21.42 2.36 -4.38
CA THR A 33 22.47 1.49 -4.87
C THR A 33 21.93 0.12 -5.25
N LEU A 34 22.63 -0.59 -6.13
CA LEU A 34 22.30 -1.94 -6.59
C LEU A 34 23.35 -2.95 -6.11
N PRO A 35 22.97 -4.22 -5.91
CA PRO A 35 23.91 -5.28 -5.61
C PRO A 35 25.07 -5.34 -6.63
N GLY A 36 26.29 -5.57 -6.13
CA GLY A 36 27.51 -5.63 -6.94
C GLY A 36 28.15 -4.28 -7.26
N GLU A 37 27.46 -3.16 -7.08
CA GLU A 37 28.02 -1.83 -7.35
C GLU A 37 29.15 -1.47 -6.38
N ILE A 38 30.14 -0.74 -6.92
CA ILE A 38 31.15 -0.07 -6.12
C ILE A 38 30.78 1.41 -6.07
N VAL A 39 30.65 1.95 -4.87
CA VAL A 39 30.16 3.31 -4.65
C VAL A 39 31.09 4.11 -3.74
N GLU A 40 31.07 5.41 -3.91
CA GLU A 40 31.57 6.35 -2.90
C GLU A 40 30.39 6.84 -2.07
N ALA A 41 30.49 6.68 -0.74
CA ALA A 41 29.44 7.06 0.18
C ALA A 41 30.00 7.84 1.38
N ARG A 42 29.15 8.67 1.98
CA ARG A 42 29.44 9.44 3.19
C ARG A 42 28.52 8.96 4.31
N ILE A 43 29.08 8.54 5.43
CA ILE A 43 28.35 8.19 6.64
C ILE A 43 27.55 9.42 7.11
N LEU A 44 26.28 9.25 7.33
CA LEU A 44 25.36 10.27 7.86
C LEU A 44 25.11 10.08 9.36
N ASP A 45 24.85 8.84 9.75
CA ASP A 45 24.58 8.47 11.14
C ASP A 45 25.23 7.11 11.43
N GLN A 46 25.77 6.93 12.61
CA GLN A 46 26.42 5.72 13.04
C GLN A 46 25.90 5.30 14.40
N LYS A 47 25.14 4.20 14.41
CA LYS A 47 24.60 3.58 15.61
C LYS A 47 25.50 2.43 16.04
N ASP A 48 25.30 1.88 17.23
CA ASP A 48 26.10 0.75 17.73
C ASP A 48 26.03 -0.46 16.79
N ALA A 49 24.85 -0.78 16.26
CA ALA A 49 24.63 -1.98 15.44
C ALA A 49 24.82 -1.75 13.91
N PHE A 50 24.63 -0.53 13.41
CA PHE A 50 24.69 -0.24 11.98
C PHE A 50 24.99 1.23 11.68
N GLY A 51 25.39 1.52 10.42
CA GLY A 51 25.54 2.89 9.90
C GLY A 51 24.57 3.17 8.77
N GLU A 52 24.16 4.43 8.63
CA GLU A 52 23.45 4.95 7.47
C GLU A 52 24.36 5.87 6.66
N ALA A 53 24.40 5.71 5.36
CA ALA A 53 25.26 6.50 4.49
C ALA A 53 24.48 7.13 3.32
N ALA A 54 24.94 8.29 2.87
CA ALA A 54 24.48 8.90 1.62
C ALA A 54 25.38 8.46 0.48
N LEU A 55 24.78 8.04 -0.63
CA LEU A 55 25.47 7.84 -1.89
C LEU A 55 26.01 9.18 -2.41
N ILE A 56 27.33 9.27 -2.67
CA ILE A 56 27.94 10.43 -3.32
C ILE A 56 27.97 10.19 -4.84
N ARG A 57 28.54 9.05 -5.27
CA ARG A 57 28.59 8.64 -6.67
C ARG A 57 28.79 7.13 -6.80
N VAL A 58 28.38 6.59 -7.93
CA VAL A 58 28.66 5.22 -8.34
C VAL A 58 29.99 5.22 -9.07
N LEU A 59 30.94 4.38 -8.60
CA LEU A 59 32.26 4.24 -9.18
C LEU A 59 32.31 3.11 -10.23
N SER A 60 31.58 2.03 -9.95
CA SER A 60 31.38 0.92 -10.90
C SER A 60 29.89 0.56 -10.83
N ALA A 61 29.16 0.83 -11.90
CA ALA A 61 27.74 0.58 -11.97
C ALA A 61 27.44 -0.90 -12.27
N SER A 62 26.29 -1.36 -11.81
CA SER A 62 25.65 -2.59 -12.29
C SER A 62 25.16 -2.40 -13.73
N ASP A 63 25.15 -3.45 -14.55
CA ASP A 63 24.57 -3.45 -15.89
C ASP A 63 23.04 -3.18 -15.85
N ASP A 64 22.40 -3.46 -14.73
CA ASP A 64 20.97 -3.24 -14.48
C ASP A 64 20.64 -1.81 -14.05
N ARG A 65 21.65 -0.94 -13.90
CA ARG A 65 21.40 0.46 -13.54
C ARG A 65 20.88 1.23 -14.73
N ILE A 66 19.73 1.88 -14.53
CA ILE A 66 19.09 2.73 -15.53
C ILE A 66 18.93 4.16 -15.03
N GLN A 67 18.67 5.09 -15.95
CA GLN A 67 18.30 6.46 -15.62
C GLN A 67 16.87 6.49 -15.07
N PRO A 68 16.62 7.06 -13.87
CA PRO A 68 15.28 7.24 -13.34
C PRO A 68 14.39 8.09 -14.25
N ARG A 69 13.15 7.66 -14.47
CA ARG A 69 12.18 8.40 -15.29
C ARG A 69 11.69 9.68 -14.60
N CYS A 70 11.58 9.67 -13.26
CA CYS A 70 11.06 10.78 -12.48
C CYS A 70 12.16 11.78 -12.13
N THR A 71 11.98 13.06 -12.46
CA THR A 71 12.92 14.14 -12.13
C THR A 71 13.05 14.40 -10.63
N HIS A 72 12.06 13.99 -9.83
CA HIS A 72 12.06 14.11 -8.37
C HIS A 72 12.67 12.88 -7.66
N PHE A 73 13.14 11.87 -8.41
CA PHE A 73 13.74 10.68 -7.80
C PHE A 73 14.96 11.06 -6.96
N GLY A 74 15.11 10.41 -5.81
CA GLY A 74 16.16 10.73 -4.84
C GLY A 74 15.78 11.86 -3.85
N SER A 75 15.00 12.83 -4.29
CA SER A 75 14.49 13.92 -3.43
C SER A 75 13.12 13.59 -2.83
N CYS A 76 12.22 13.01 -3.62
CA CYS A 76 10.91 12.55 -3.18
C CYS A 76 11.02 11.27 -2.34
N GLY A 77 10.21 11.16 -1.27
CA GLY A 77 10.18 9.97 -0.42
C GLY A 77 9.40 8.77 -1.00
N GLY A 78 8.79 8.89 -2.18
CA GLY A 78 7.84 7.90 -2.70
C GLY A 78 8.49 6.66 -3.35
N CYS A 79 9.51 6.85 -4.20
CA CYS A 79 10.15 5.78 -4.97
C CYS A 79 11.57 5.50 -4.48
N ASN A 80 11.97 4.21 -4.57
CA ASN A 80 13.27 3.75 -4.10
C ASN A 80 14.09 3.07 -5.18
N TYR A 81 13.46 2.55 -6.25
CA TYR A 81 14.09 1.62 -7.20
C TYR A 81 14.07 2.08 -8.66
N GLN A 82 13.69 3.33 -8.98
CA GLN A 82 13.66 3.79 -10.38
C GLN A 82 15.03 3.76 -11.09
N HIS A 83 16.12 3.61 -10.34
CA HIS A 83 17.47 3.47 -10.87
C HIS A 83 17.84 2.02 -11.25
N ALA A 84 16.93 1.07 -11.03
CA ALA A 84 17.11 -0.33 -11.37
C ALA A 84 16.18 -0.74 -12.53
N ALA A 85 16.66 -1.58 -13.44
CA ALA A 85 15.82 -2.26 -14.42
C ALA A 85 14.65 -2.99 -13.71
N TYR A 86 13.48 -3.05 -14.33
CA TYR A 86 12.30 -3.57 -13.64
C TYR A 86 12.42 -5.07 -13.28
N SER A 87 13.05 -5.86 -14.14
CA SER A 87 13.41 -7.26 -13.83
C SER A 87 14.21 -7.38 -12.54
N THR A 88 15.23 -6.54 -12.39
CA THR A 88 16.11 -6.50 -11.21
C THR A 88 15.36 -6.07 -9.95
N GLN A 89 14.38 -5.16 -10.07
CA GLN A 89 13.50 -4.83 -8.93
C GLN A 89 12.74 -6.06 -8.43
N LEU A 90 12.20 -6.90 -9.32
CA LEU A 90 11.49 -8.14 -8.98
C LEU A 90 12.43 -9.15 -8.34
N GLU A 91 13.64 -9.30 -8.84
CA GLU A 91 14.66 -10.19 -8.27
C GLU A 91 15.07 -9.75 -6.86
N MET A 92 15.34 -8.45 -6.66
CA MET A 92 15.63 -7.89 -5.34
C MET A 92 14.50 -8.14 -4.35
N LYS A 93 13.25 -7.90 -4.74
CA LYS A 93 12.07 -8.13 -3.91
C LYS A 93 11.90 -9.61 -3.56
N THR A 94 12.10 -10.51 -4.53
CA THR A 94 12.05 -11.96 -4.32
C THR A 94 13.13 -12.42 -3.35
N SER A 95 14.36 -11.90 -3.49
CA SER A 95 15.46 -12.21 -2.59
C SER A 95 15.21 -11.71 -1.16
N ILE A 96 14.67 -10.49 -1.01
CA ILE A 96 14.29 -9.92 0.28
C ILE A 96 13.21 -10.77 0.97
N LEU A 97 12.19 -11.19 0.23
CA LEU A 97 11.14 -12.06 0.78
C LEU A 97 11.73 -13.39 1.24
N LYS A 98 12.51 -14.06 0.39
CA LYS A 98 13.16 -15.32 0.71
C LYS A 98 14.04 -15.20 1.98
N GLU A 99 14.90 -14.20 2.02
CA GLU A 99 15.78 -13.96 3.18
C GLU A 99 14.98 -13.70 4.47
N SER A 100 13.86 -12.96 4.37
CA SER A 100 13.01 -12.69 5.54
C SER A 100 12.41 -13.97 6.12
N LEU A 101 11.98 -14.89 5.25
CA LEU A 101 11.45 -16.19 5.65
C LEU A 101 12.53 -17.09 6.26
N GLU A 102 13.71 -17.16 5.64
CA GLU A 102 14.85 -17.96 6.11
C GLU A 102 15.35 -17.46 7.50
N ARG A 103 15.44 -16.15 7.68
CA ARG A 103 15.80 -15.53 8.98
C ARG A 103 14.80 -15.82 10.09
N ALA A 104 13.53 -16.02 9.77
CA ALA A 104 12.52 -16.45 10.75
C ALA A 104 12.65 -17.94 11.11
N GLY A 105 13.52 -18.69 10.45
CA GLY A 105 13.76 -20.11 10.68
C GLY A 105 12.88 -21.04 9.84
N LEU A 106 12.22 -20.54 8.80
CA LEU A 106 11.47 -21.37 7.84
C LEU A 106 12.46 -22.02 6.87
N GLN A 107 12.55 -23.38 6.91
CA GLN A 107 13.54 -24.13 6.13
C GLN A 107 13.01 -24.65 4.78
N SER A 108 11.73 -25.04 4.73
CA SER A 108 11.09 -25.60 3.52
C SER A 108 10.28 -24.52 2.81
N ILE A 109 10.95 -23.59 2.14
CA ILE A 109 10.32 -22.48 1.42
C ILE A 109 10.10 -22.93 -0.03
N PRO A 110 8.83 -22.98 -0.52
CA PRO A 110 8.57 -23.27 -1.92
C PRO A 110 9.11 -22.16 -2.83
N ALA A 111 9.30 -22.47 -4.12
CA ALA A 111 9.72 -21.48 -5.11
C ALA A 111 8.74 -20.30 -5.15
N ILE A 112 9.27 -19.08 -5.06
CA ILE A 112 8.49 -17.84 -5.10
C ILE A 112 8.19 -17.52 -6.57
N LYS A 113 6.91 -17.47 -6.93
CA LYS A 113 6.44 -17.04 -8.25
C LYS A 113 6.14 -15.54 -8.23
N SER A 114 6.77 -14.76 -9.11
CA SER A 114 6.55 -13.33 -9.22
C SER A 114 5.50 -12.99 -10.26
N TYR A 115 4.63 -12.05 -9.93
CA TYR A 115 3.57 -11.53 -10.80
C TYR A 115 3.68 -10.00 -10.87
N SER A 116 3.63 -9.46 -12.07
CA SER A 116 3.80 -8.04 -12.32
C SER A 116 2.93 -7.57 -13.49
N ALA A 117 2.76 -6.26 -13.62
CA ALA A 117 2.12 -5.62 -14.76
C ALA A 117 2.91 -4.38 -15.16
N GLU A 118 2.29 -3.42 -15.85
CA GLU A 118 2.90 -2.16 -16.22
C GLU A 118 3.44 -1.43 -14.97
N PRO A 119 4.76 -1.12 -14.90
CA PRO A 119 5.37 -0.55 -13.71
C PRO A 119 5.18 0.96 -13.56
N TRP A 120 4.48 1.60 -14.49
CA TRP A 120 4.21 3.04 -14.51
C TRP A 120 2.71 3.31 -14.52
N GLU A 121 2.30 4.51 -14.10
CA GLU A 121 0.91 4.98 -14.11
C GLU A 121 -0.09 4.05 -13.41
N TYR A 122 0.42 3.15 -12.56
CA TYR A 122 -0.39 2.12 -11.92
C TYR A 122 -1.23 2.61 -10.74
N ARG A 123 -0.83 3.72 -10.09
CA ARG A 123 -1.53 4.20 -8.90
C ARG A 123 -2.83 4.90 -9.27
N ASN A 124 -3.93 4.30 -8.83
CA ASN A 124 -5.27 4.88 -8.94
C ASN A 124 -5.61 5.85 -7.79
N ARG A 125 -4.78 5.91 -6.75
CA ARG A 125 -4.98 6.78 -5.57
C ARG A 125 -3.67 7.41 -5.13
N THR A 126 -3.73 8.71 -4.86
CA THR A 126 -2.58 9.45 -4.38
C THR A 126 -3.03 10.57 -3.43
N ARG A 127 -2.29 10.72 -2.34
CA ARG A 127 -2.47 11.81 -1.38
C ARG A 127 -1.28 12.75 -1.48
N PHE A 128 -1.55 13.97 -1.92
CA PHE A 128 -0.58 15.04 -2.04
C PHE A 128 -0.63 15.94 -0.81
N ARG A 129 0.50 16.54 -0.46
CA ARG A 129 0.55 17.68 0.45
C ARG A 129 0.23 18.96 -0.31
N ILE A 130 -0.34 19.94 0.42
CA ILE A 130 -0.53 21.31 -0.03
C ILE A 130 0.32 22.21 0.86
N ALA A 131 1.05 23.12 0.24
CA ALA A 131 1.84 24.15 0.94
C ALA A 131 1.82 25.45 0.15
N GLU A 132 2.04 26.56 0.83
CA GLU A 132 2.25 27.86 0.20
C GLU A 132 3.75 28.14 0.15
N GLU A 133 4.28 28.35 -1.06
CA GLU A 133 5.66 28.75 -1.32
C GLU A 133 5.63 30.00 -2.22
N ASP A 134 6.37 31.04 -1.86
CA ASP A 134 6.43 32.33 -2.60
C ASP A 134 5.04 32.90 -2.96
N SER A 135 4.12 32.87 -1.96
CA SER A 135 2.72 33.31 -2.10
C SER A 135 1.89 32.53 -3.12
N THR A 136 2.37 31.42 -3.62
CA THR A 136 1.66 30.51 -4.52
C THR A 136 1.38 29.16 -3.83
N LEU A 137 0.17 28.63 -4.07
CA LEU A 137 -0.18 27.30 -3.56
C LEU A 137 0.48 26.23 -4.44
N GLN A 138 1.22 25.35 -3.78
CA GLN A 138 1.94 24.25 -4.39
C GLN A 138 1.38 22.91 -3.92
N ILE A 139 1.45 21.92 -4.81
CA ILE A 139 1.07 20.54 -4.52
C ILE A 139 2.31 19.66 -4.65
N GLY A 140 2.48 18.75 -3.69
CA GLY A 140 3.70 17.94 -3.68
C GLY A 140 3.66 16.80 -2.66
N TYR A 141 4.86 16.40 -2.27
CA TYR A 141 5.09 15.35 -1.27
C TYR A 141 6.05 15.82 -0.17
N ASN A 142 6.41 14.90 0.70
CA ASN A 142 7.53 15.10 1.62
C ASN A 142 8.84 14.76 0.91
N ARG A 143 9.89 15.53 1.21
CA ARG A 143 11.26 15.12 0.92
C ARG A 143 11.58 13.84 1.70
N ARG A 144 12.39 13.00 1.08
CA ARG A 144 12.84 11.75 1.68
C ARG A 144 13.42 11.97 3.09
N GLY A 145 13.02 11.09 4.03
CA GLY A 145 13.50 11.12 5.41
C GLY A 145 13.16 12.38 6.20
N SER A 146 12.22 13.20 5.73
CA SER A 146 11.86 14.44 6.41
C SER A 146 10.39 14.81 6.26
N ASN A 147 9.94 15.80 7.03
CA ASN A 147 8.63 16.42 6.88
C ASN A 147 8.68 17.70 6.02
N LYS A 148 9.82 17.99 5.38
CA LYS A 148 9.95 19.16 4.50
C LYS A 148 9.16 18.92 3.23
N PHE A 149 8.47 19.96 2.77
CA PHE A 149 7.69 19.92 1.54
C PHE A 149 8.62 19.85 0.30
N LEU A 150 8.16 19.16 -0.72
CA LEU A 150 8.74 19.11 -2.05
C LEU A 150 7.62 19.35 -3.06
N SER A 151 7.63 20.49 -3.72
CA SER A 151 6.76 20.75 -4.86
C SER A 151 7.07 19.78 -5.99
N ILE A 152 6.03 19.22 -6.63
CA ILE A 152 6.19 18.31 -7.76
C ILE A 152 5.38 18.79 -8.96
N HIS A 153 5.87 18.48 -10.15
CA HIS A 153 5.19 18.75 -11.42
C HIS A 153 4.83 17.47 -12.16
N GLU A 154 5.34 16.33 -11.72
CA GLU A 154 5.08 15.00 -12.29
C GLU A 154 5.12 13.91 -11.21
N CYS A 155 4.48 12.79 -11.50
CA CYS A 155 4.63 11.54 -10.75
C CYS A 155 4.36 10.36 -11.70
N PRO A 156 5.40 9.80 -12.35
CA PRO A 156 5.22 8.79 -13.39
C PRO A 156 4.56 7.48 -12.94
N ILE A 157 4.46 7.22 -11.64
CA ILE A 157 3.76 6.05 -11.09
C ILE A 157 2.27 6.29 -10.85
N SER A 158 1.82 7.56 -10.83
CA SER A 158 0.40 7.91 -10.65
C SER A 158 -0.34 7.89 -11.98
N ALA A 159 -1.60 7.48 -11.97
CA ALA A 159 -2.48 7.58 -13.13
C ALA A 159 -2.49 9.04 -13.64
N PRO A 160 -2.43 9.28 -14.96
CA PRO A 160 -2.36 10.62 -15.55
C PRO A 160 -3.42 11.58 -15.06
N LEU A 161 -4.66 11.11 -14.86
CA LEU A 161 -5.75 11.93 -14.33
C LEU A 161 -5.44 12.52 -12.95
N LEU A 162 -4.76 11.79 -12.06
CA LEU A 162 -4.43 12.28 -10.73
C LEU A 162 -3.49 13.49 -10.78
N ILE A 163 -2.52 13.48 -11.70
CA ILE A 163 -1.59 14.60 -11.91
C ILE A 163 -2.28 15.77 -12.61
N ARG A 164 -3.15 15.48 -13.60
CA ARG A 164 -3.97 16.51 -14.25
C ARG A 164 -4.88 17.21 -13.24
N ALA A 165 -5.51 16.43 -12.33
CA ALA A 165 -6.35 16.96 -11.26
C ALA A 165 -5.57 17.82 -10.26
N ALA A 166 -4.39 17.38 -9.86
CA ALA A 166 -3.52 18.18 -8.98
C ALA A 166 -3.14 19.52 -9.61
N LYS A 167 -2.76 19.53 -10.88
CA LYS A 167 -2.43 20.76 -11.63
C LYS A 167 -3.65 21.67 -11.79
N ALA A 168 -4.83 21.14 -12.08
CA ALA A 168 -6.05 21.92 -12.21
C ALA A 168 -6.48 22.53 -10.86
N LEU A 169 -6.35 21.75 -9.76
CA LEU A 169 -6.60 22.26 -8.42
C LEU A 169 -5.65 23.39 -8.05
N GLN A 170 -4.38 23.30 -8.42
CA GLN A 170 -3.39 24.35 -8.19
C GLN A 170 -3.71 25.63 -8.99
N ARG A 171 -4.18 25.50 -10.25
CA ARG A 171 -4.66 26.63 -11.05
C ARG A 171 -5.88 27.27 -10.42
N ALA A 172 -6.90 26.49 -10.07
CA ALA A 172 -8.11 26.99 -9.43
C ALA A 172 -7.80 27.79 -8.16
N ALA A 173 -6.77 27.42 -7.41
CA ALA A 173 -6.34 28.16 -6.22
C ALA A 173 -5.84 29.58 -6.52
N ASN A 174 -5.30 29.81 -7.69
CA ASN A 174 -4.80 31.13 -8.10
C ASN A 174 -5.90 32.00 -8.74
N ASP A 175 -6.89 31.37 -9.38
CA ASP A 175 -7.90 32.06 -10.18
C ASP A 175 -9.22 32.31 -9.40
N ASP A 176 -9.53 31.46 -8.39
CA ASP A 176 -10.76 31.54 -7.59
C ASP A 176 -10.46 31.78 -6.10
N PRO A 177 -10.90 32.93 -5.54
CA PRO A 177 -10.73 33.23 -4.12
C PRO A 177 -11.42 32.20 -3.18
N ALA A 178 -12.49 31.53 -3.61
CA ALA A 178 -13.15 30.50 -2.81
C ALA A 178 -12.28 29.24 -2.76
N ALA A 179 -11.74 28.79 -3.90
CA ALA A 179 -10.78 27.70 -3.99
C ALA A 179 -9.53 28.01 -3.14
N ALA A 180 -8.98 29.20 -3.28
CA ALA A 180 -7.81 29.66 -2.50
C ALA A 180 -8.03 29.53 -0.99
N ARG A 181 -9.22 29.92 -0.47
CA ARG A 181 -9.52 29.81 0.97
C ARG A 181 -9.54 28.35 1.45
N TRP A 182 -10.18 27.47 0.69
CA TRP A 182 -10.22 26.05 1.01
C TRP A 182 -8.82 25.41 0.99
N LEU A 183 -8.02 25.72 -0.03
CA LEU A 183 -6.71 25.13 -0.24
C LEU A 183 -5.66 25.65 0.73
N ARG A 184 -5.69 26.94 1.12
CA ARG A 184 -4.82 27.47 2.20
C ARG A 184 -5.10 26.85 3.57
N SER A 185 -6.32 26.38 3.80
CA SER A 185 -6.66 25.66 5.02
C SER A 185 -6.39 24.13 4.92
N ALA A 186 -6.10 23.63 3.74
CA ALA A 186 -5.86 22.22 3.51
C ALA A 186 -4.38 21.85 3.74
N LEU A 187 -4.16 20.75 4.44
CA LEU A 187 -2.84 20.14 4.60
C LEU A 187 -2.52 19.17 3.48
N GLU A 188 -3.57 18.47 3.01
CA GLU A 188 -3.44 17.40 2.02
C GLU A 188 -4.69 17.35 1.13
N VAL A 189 -4.50 16.86 -0.09
CA VAL A 189 -5.56 16.43 -0.98
C VAL A 189 -5.34 14.99 -1.40
N GLU A 190 -6.37 14.17 -1.33
CA GLU A 190 -6.37 12.83 -1.89
C GLU A 190 -7.24 12.80 -3.14
N PHE A 191 -6.69 12.23 -4.20
CA PHE A 191 -7.44 11.88 -5.40
C PHE A 191 -7.51 10.36 -5.53
N PHE A 192 -8.67 9.86 -5.95
CA PHE A 192 -8.92 8.45 -6.24
C PHE A 192 -9.72 8.32 -7.53
N THR A 193 -9.26 7.50 -8.48
CA THR A 193 -9.88 7.33 -9.78
C THR A 193 -10.18 5.87 -10.10
N THR A 194 -11.17 5.63 -10.97
CA THR A 194 -11.43 4.32 -11.57
C THR A 194 -10.30 3.87 -12.50
N PRO A 195 -10.16 2.55 -12.83
CA PRO A 195 -9.08 2.06 -13.68
C PRO A 195 -9.02 2.72 -15.07
N ASP A 196 -10.17 3.08 -15.61
CA ASP A 196 -10.35 3.74 -16.92
C ASP A 196 -10.23 5.27 -16.85
N GLU A 197 -9.95 5.83 -15.68
CA GLU A 197 -9.82 7.27 -15.42
C GLU A 197 -11.06 8.11 -15.76
N LYS A 198 -12.26 7.52 -15.80
CA LYS A 198 -13.51 8.25 -16.15
C LYS A 198 -14.20 8.87 -14.92
N ASN A 199 -13.89 8.41 -13.73
CA ASN A 199 -14.46 8.93 -12.49
C ASN A 199 -13.37 9.26 -11.50
N LEU A 200 -13.47 10.43 -10.88
CA LEU A 200 -12.52 10.93 -9.90
C LEU A 200 -13.23 11.34 -8.62
N GLN A 201 -12.68 10.95 -7.48
CA GLN A 201 -13.03 11.46 -6.16
C GLN A 201 -11.92 12.34 -5.61
N MET A 202 -12.30 13.44 -4.97
CA MET A 202 -11.38 14.33 -4.25
C MET A 202 -11.72 14.36 -2.76
N THR A 203 -10.71 14.30 -1.90
CA THR A 203 -10.86 14.55 -0.46
C THR A 203 -9.84 15.61 -0.02
N LEU A 204 -10.31 16.74 0.50
CA LEU A 204 -9.47 17.73 1.15
C LEU A 204 -9.37 17.43 2.65
N PHE A 205 -8.17 17.43 3.19
CA PHE A 205 -7.91 17.33 4.62
C PHE A 205 -7.58 18.73 5.16
N VAL A 206 -8.56 19.37 5.79
CA VAL A 206 -8.51 20.80 6.13
C VAL A 206 -8.41 21.02 7.64
N GLN A 207 -7.86 22.16 8.03
CA GLN A 207 -7.76 22.60 9.42
C GLN A 207 -8.95 23.49 9.84
N LYS A 208 -9.69 24.03 8.88
CA LYS A 208 -10.79 24.96 9.12
C LYS A 208 -11.85 24.81 8.03
N GLN A 209 -13.11 24.98 8.42
CA GLN A 209 -14.24 25.04 7.50
C GLN A 209 -14.33 26.44 6.85
N HIS A 210 -14.73 26.44 5.58
CA HIS A 210 -15.03 27.66 4.81
C HIS A 210 -16.38 27.53 4.11
N PRO A 211 -17.07 28.63 3.79
CA PRO A 211 -18.26 28.59 2.95
C PRO A 211 -17.91 28.30 1.48
N GLY A 212 -18.92 27.94 0.68
CA GLY A 212 -18.80 27.84 -0.77
C GLY A 212 -18.13 26.58 -1.29
N PHE A 213 -18.10 25.46 -0.52
CA PHE A 213 -17.46 24.22 -0.97
C PHE A 213 -18.10 23.67 -2.26
N ALA A 214 -19.45 23.70 -2.37
CA ALA A 214 -20.14 23.22 -3.56
C ALA A 214 -19.77 24.03 -4.80
N ALA A 215 -19.80 25.36 -4.72
CA ALA A 215 -19.42 26.24 -5.84
C ALA A 215 -17.96 26.04 -6.25
N PHE A 216 -17.05 25.86 -5.28
CA PHE A 216 -15.66 25.51 -5.56
C PHE A 216 -15.56 24.18 -6.33
N CYS A 217 -16.30 23.16 -5.92
CA CYS A 217 -16.28 21.86 -6.59
C CYS A 217 -16.91 21.92 -7.99
N GLU A 218 -17.97 22.71 -8.20
CA GLU A 218 -18.56 22.96 -9.53
C GLU A 218 -17.54 23.60 -10.47
N ASN A 219 -16.84 24.64 -10.02
CA ASN A 219 -15.79 25.28 -10.80
C ASN A 219 -14.65 24.30 -11.15
N LEU A 220 -14.27 23.46 -10.18
CA LEU A 220 -13.24 22.43 -10.42
C LEU A 220 -13.72 21.34 -11.39
N HIS A 221 -15.01 20.96 -11.32
CA HIS A 221 -15.60 20.00 -12.27
C HIS A 221 -15.58 20.53 -13.71
N HIS A 222 -15.79 21.81 -13.94
CA HIS A 222 -15.64 22.40 -15.28
C HIS A 222 -14.20 22.25 -15.82
N LEU A 223 -13.18 22.26 -14.94
CA LEU A 223 -11.79 22.04 -15.34
C LEU A 223 -11.45 20.55 -15.48
N ILE A 224 -12.13 19.71 -14.73
CA ILE A 224 -11.92 18.25 -14.68
C ILE A 224 -13.29 17.57 -14.68
N PRO A 225 -13.87 17.30 -15.86
CA PRO A 225 -15.19 16.69 -15.98
C PRO A 225 -15.31 15.30 -15.33
N GLU A 226 -14.19 14.62 -15.13
CA GLU A 226 -14.14 13.32 -14.45
C GLU A 226 -14.35 13.41 -12.93
N LEU A 227 -14.32 14.61 -12.33
CA LEU A 227 -14.60 14.80 -10.90
C LEU A 227 -16.07 14.55 -10.61
N THR A 228 -16.40 13.38 -10.09
CA THR A 228 -17.78 12.96 -9.79
C THR A 228 -18.19 13.19 -8.36
N GLY A 229 -17.24 13.44 -7.48
CA GLY A 229 -17.52 13.77 -6.09
C GLY A 229 -16.32 14.29 -5.33
N ALA A 230 -16.60 15.12 -4.33
CA ALA A 230 -15.58 15.71 -3.48
C ALA A 230 -16.06 15.79 -2.02
N GLY A 231 -15.10 15.83 -1.10
CA GLY A 231 -15.36 16.04 0.31
C GLY A 231 -14.27 16.83 1.00
N ALA A 232 -14.64 17.54 2.05
CA ALA A 232 -13.70 18.16 2.99
C ALA A 232 -13.79 17.47 4.34
N THR A 233 -12.66 17.16 4.93
CA THR A 233 -12.55 16.48 6.22
C THR A 233 -11.69 17.29 7.17
N LEU A 234 -12.21 17.59 8.36
CA LEU A 234 -11.47 18.30 9.40
C LEU A 234 -10.44 17.36 10.01
N VAL A 235 -9.21 17.81 10.08
CA VAL A 235 -8.10 17.08 10.72
C VAL A 235 -7.48 17.93 11.82
N GLY A 236 -7.03 17.27 12.90
CA GLY A 236 -6.33 17.95 13.98
C GLY A 236 -4.98 18.54 13.54
N THR A 237 -4.47 19.48 14.31
CA THR A 237 -3.16 20.12 14.10
C THR A 237 -2.11 19.58 15.08
N GLY A 238 -0.85 19.61 14.69
CA GLY A 238 0.28 19.22 15.54
C GLY A 238 0.18 17.80 16.09
N PRO A 239 0.60 17.54 17.34
CA PRO A 239 0.55 16.21 17.96
C PRO A 239 -0.84 15.60 18.03
N GLN A 240 -1.90 16.43 18.07
CA GLN A 240 -3.29 16.00 18.13
C GLN A 240 -3.82 15.47 16.77
N ARG A 241 -3.08 15.63 15.67
CA ARG A 241 -3.49 15.16 14.34
C ARG A 241 -3.76 13.64 14.31
N ARG A 242 -3.00 12.86 15.09
CA ARG A 242 -3.17 11.41 15.17
C ARG A 242 -4.22 10.97 16.21
N ALA A 243 -4.53 11.81 17.17
CA ALA A 243 -5.43 11.48 18.28
C ALA A 243 -6.91 11.76 17.96
N LYS A 244 -7.21 12.71 17.06
CA LYS A 244 -8.60 13.04 16.69
C LYS A 244 -9.00 12.30 15.42
N LYS A 245 -10.14 11.59 15.47
CA LYS A 245 -10.75 11.00 14.27
C LYS A 245 -11.08 12.12 13.28
N PRO A 246 -10.77 11.94 11.97
CA PRO A 246 -11.18 12.87 10.93
C PRO A 246 -12.70 13.05 10.92
N GLN A 247 -13.17 14.29 10.78
CA GLN A 247 -14.61 14.60 10.79
C GLN A 247 -15.03 15.16 9.42
N PRO A 248 -16.03 14.55 8.75
CA PRO A 248 -16.59 15.12 7.53
C PRO A 248 -17.14 16.53 7.78
N LEU A 249 -16.81 17.50 6.92
CA LEU A 249 -17.27 18.90 7.02
C LEU A 249 -18.21 19.29 5.89
N ALA A 250 -17.89 18.86 4.67
CA ALA A 250 -18.62 19.21 3.47
C ALA A 250 -18.52 18.09 2.44
N SER A 251 -19.52 18.01 1.58
CA SER A 251 -19.54 17.06 0.46
C SER A 251 -20.17 17.72 -0.77
N TRP A 252 -19.79 17.22 -1.94
CA TRP A 252 -20.35 17.57 -3.24
C TRP A 252 -20.33 16.33 -4.13
N GLY A 253 -21.40 16.11 -4.92
CA GLY A 253 -21.50 14.97 -5.81
C GLY A 253 -21.56 13.64 -5.09
N ALA A 254 -21.00 12.58 -5.68
CA ALA A 254 -21.01 11.23 -5.12
C ALA A 254 -20.13 11.08 -3.88
N GLU A 255 -20.56 10.27 -2.92
CA GLU A 255 -19.82 10.03 -1.67
C GLU A 255 -18.72 8.94 -1.79
N GLY A 256 -18.57 8.32 -2.96
CA GLY A 256 -17.60 7.29 -3.26
C GLY A 256 -17.57 6.98 -4.74
N LEU A 257 -16.81 5.97 -5.13
CA LEU A 257 -16.75 5.45 -6.50
C LEU A 257 -17.30 4.03 -6.58
N ASN A 258 -18.00 3.75 -7.69
CA ASN A 258 -18.21 2.39 -8.14
C ASN A 258 -16.97 1.92 -8.91
N TYR A 259 -16.07 1.22 -8.23
CA TYR A 259 -14.81 0.75 -8.79
C TYR A 259 -15.00 -0.62 -9.47
N PRO A 260 -14.81 -0.74 -10.79
CA PRO A 260 -14.87 -2.03 -11.48
C PRO A 260 -13.56 -2.81 -11.24
N ALA A 261 -13.65 -4.06 -10.79
CA ALA A 261 -12.53 -4.99 -10.66
C ALA A 261 -13.05 -6.44 -10.64
N ALA A 262 -12.29 -7.39 -11.18
CA ALA A 262 -12.58 -8.82 -11.17
C ALA A 262 -14.02 -9.18 -11.58
N SER A 263 -14.54 -8.49 -12.63
CA SER A 263 -15.92 -8.60 -13.14
C SER A 263 -17.01 -8.23 -12.12
N GLU A 264 -16.67 -7.46 -11.11
CA GLU A 264 -17.57 -6.92 -10.09
C GLU A 264 -17.50 -5.39 -10.01
N LYS A 265 -18.45 -4.77 -9.32
CA LYS A 265 -18.43 -3.34 -8.99
C LYS A 265 -18.39 -3.18 -7.48
N TYR A 266 -17.37 -2.50 -6.99
CA TYR A 266 -17.19 -2.24 -5.57
C TYR A 266 -17.53 -0.80 -5.26
N TRP A 267 -18.45 -0.56 -4.33
CA TRP A 267 -18.63 0.77 -3.77
C TRP A 267 -17.47 1.04 -2.80
N VAL A 268 -16.73 2.11 -3.07
CA VAL A 268 -15.61 2.55 -2.24
C VAL A 268 -15.90 3.98 -1.80
N SER A 269 -16.30 4.14 -0.55
CA SER A 269 -16.56 5.46 0.05
C SER A 269 -15.30 6.31 0.13
N ARG A 270 -15.44 7.64 0.15
CA ARG A 270 -14.32 8.55 0.40
C ARG A 270 -13.60 8.16 1.69
N GLY A 271 -12.28 8.01 1.61
CA GLY A 271 -11.44 7.62 2.74
C GLY A 271 -11.41 6.13 3.06
N ALA A 272 -12.27 5.31 2.48
CA ALA A 272 -12.18 3.85 2.59
C ALA A 272 -10.94 3.34 1.83
N PHE A 273 -10.30 2.30 2.39
CA PHE A 273 -9.15 1.66 1.74
C PHE A 273 -9.59 0.91 0.48
N PHE A 274 -8.76 0.97 -0.55
CA PHE A 274 -8.84 0.11 -1.73
C PHE A 274 -7.45 -0.08 -2.31
N GLN A 275 -7.24 -1.19 -3.05
CA GLN A 275 -5.95 -1.52 -3.67
C GLN A 275 -5.54 -0.45 -4.70
N VAL A 276 -4.25 -0.10 -4.71
CA VAL A 276 -3.77 1.07 -5.46
C VAL A 276 -3.28 0.77 -6.87
N ASN A 277 -2.97 -0.49 -7.20
CA ASN A 277 -2.45 -0.86 -8.51
C ASN A 277 -3.59 -1.28 -9.45
N ARG A 278 -4.03 -0.34 -10.30
CA ARG A 278 -5.17 -0.52 -11.21
C ARG A 278 -4.96 -1.63 -12.25
N PHE A 279 -3.73 -2.02 -12.52
CA PHE A 279 -3.41 -3.04 -13.52
C PHE A 279 -3.33 -4.45 -12.96
N LEU A 280 -3.18 -4.58 -11.63
CA LEU A 280 -2.99 -5.88 -10.98
C LEU A 280 -4.18 -6.34 -10.14
N ILE A 281 -5.18 -5.49 -9.87
CA ILE A 281 -6.29 -5.85 -8.98
C ILE A 281 -7.01 -7.11 -9.45
N ASP A 282 -7.32 -7.24 -10.73
CA ASP A 282 -8.04 -8.40 -11.28
C ASP A 282 -7.21 -9.69 -11.12
N GLN A 283 -5.92 -9.62 -11.48
CA GLN A 283 -4.99 -10.73 -11.31
C GLN A 283 -4.80 -11.07 -9.83
N PHE A 284 -4.71 -10.07 -8.98
CA PHE A 284 -4.56 -10.25 -7.53
C PHE A 284 -5.75 -10.99 -6.92
N VAL A 285 -6.99 -10.58 -7.25
CA VAL A 285 -8.19 -11.30 -6.84
C VAL A 285 -8.17 -12.73 -7.36
N HIS A 286 -7.82 -12.92 -8.65
CA HIS A 286 -7.72 -14.26 -9.24
C HIS A 286 -6.69 -15.13 -8.50
N LEU A 287 -5.48 -14.62 -8.22
CA LEU A 287 -4.44 -15.37 -7.51
C LEU A 287 -4.87 -15.80 -6.10
N VAL A 288 -5.70 -14.97 -5.44
CA VAL A 288 -6.18 -15.25 -4.07
C VAL A 288 -7.38 -16.20 -4.06
N THR A 289 -8.25 -16.17 -5.07
CA THR A 289 -9.56 -16.86 -5.00
C THR A 289 -9.74 -18.00 -6.00
N ASN A 290 -9.03 -18.00 -7.13
CA ASN A 290 -9.26 -18.99 -8.19
C ASN A 290 -8.87 -20.41 -7.79
N GLY A 291 -9.63 -21.40 -8.29
CA GLY A 291 -9.44 -22.81 -8.00
C GLY A 291 -9.91 -23.27 -6.62
N ARG A 292 -10.59 -22.38 -5.88
CA ARG A 292 -11.13 -22.62 -4.54
C ARG A 292 -12.65 -22.68 -4.58
N GLN A 293 -13.21 -23.70 -3.96
CA GLN A 293 -14.65 -23.90 -3.85
C GLN A 293 -14.97 -24.70 -2.57
N GLY A 294 -16.19 -24.58 -2.07
CA GLY A 294 -16.59 -25.30 -0.85
C GLY A 294 -17.92 -24.86 -0.29
N SER A 295 -18.15 -25.25 0.94
CA SER A 295 -19.37 -24.91 1.68
C SER A 295 -19.26 -23.55 2.36
N LEU A 296 -18.13 -23.28 3.04
CA LEU A 296 -17.94 -22.09 3.86
C LEU A 296 -16.55 -21.50 3.66
N ALA A 297 -16.48 -20.22 3.33
CA ALA A 297 -15.24 -19.45 3.33
C ALA A 297 -15.32 -18.24 4.28
N TRP A 298 -14.20 -17.89 4.90
CA TRP A 298 -14.05 -16.66 5.66
C TRP A 298 -13.06 -15.73 4.97
N ASP A 299 -13.45 -14.47 4.84
CA ASP A 299 -12.61 -13.36 4.36
C ASP A 299 -12.37 -12.41 5.53
N LEU A 300 -11.20 -12.49 6.14
CA LEU A 300 -10.81 -11.73 7.31
C LEU A 300 -10.03 -10.48 6.88
N TYR A 301 -10.33 -9.34 7.51
CA TYR A 301 -9.86 -8.01 7.06
C TYR A 301 -10.41 -7.66 5.68
N ALA A 302 -11.71 -7.93 5.47
CA ALA A 302 -12.33 -7.95 4.14
C ALA A 302 -12.40 -6.57 3.44
N GLY A 303 -12.19 -5.45 4.16
CA GLY A 303 -12.30 -4.10 3.60
C GLY A 303 -13.67 -3.85 2.99
N VAL A 304 -13.71 -3.56 1.69
CA VAL A 304 -14.96 -3.41 0.92
C VAL A 304 -15.48 -4.73 0.33
N GLY A 305 -14.88 -5.86 0.69
CA GLY A 305 -15.23 -7.21 0.22
C GLY A 305 -14.57 -7.59 -1.11
N LEU A 306 -13.31 -7.18 -1.31
CA LEU A 306 -12.61 -7.44 -2.58
C LEU A 306 -12.54 -8.93 -2.90
N PHE A 307 -12.16 -9.78 -1.96
CA PHE A 307 -12.12 -11.23 -2.15
C PHE A 307 -13.48 -11.88 -1.88
N SER A 308 -14.25 -11.36 -0.93
CA SER A 308 -15.57 -11.90 -0.54
C SER A 308 -16.52 -12.08 -1.73
N ARG A 309 -16.57 -11.11 -2.66
CA ARG A 309 -17.45 -11.18 -3.84
C ARG A 309 -17.03 -12.27 -4.81
N ALA A 310 -15.73 -12.46 -5.03
CA ALA A 310 -15.22 -13.54 -5.88
C ALA A 310 -15.49 -14.91 -5.24
N LEU A 311 -15.27 -15.05 -3.93
CA LEU A 311 -15.57 -16.27 -3.18
C LEU A 311 -17.05 -16.64 -3.20
N ALA A 312 -17.96 -15.67 -3.15
CA ALA A 312 -19.41 -15.92 -3.18
C ALA A 312 -19.93 -16.53 -4.50
N LYS A 313 -19.08 -16.64 -5.53
CA LYS A 313 -19.36 -17.37 -6.78
C LYS A 313 -19.05 -18.87 -6.69
N ALA A 314 -18.21 -19.28 -5.72
CA ALA A 314 -17.68 -20.63 -5.62
C ALA A 314 -17.95 -21.30 -4.26
N PHE A 315 -18.37 -20.54 -3.25
CA PHE A 315 -18.73 -21.06 -1.93
C PHE A 315 -20.22 -20.83 -1.66
N ARG A 316 -20.84 -21.80 -0.99
CA ARG A 316 -22.25 -21.71 -0.60
C ARG A 316 -22.48 -20.58 0.40
N GLU A 317 -21.55 -20.39 1.32
CA GLU A 317 -21.57 -19.36 2.33
C GLU A 317 -20.21 -18.67 2.42
N VAL A 318 -20.23 -17.34 2.51
CA VAL A 318 -19.05 -16.50 2.71
C VAL A 318 -19.31 -15.55 3.87
N VAL A 319 -18.44 -15.61 4.87
CA VAL A 319 -18.44 -14.68 6.01
C VAL A 319 -17.29 -13.69 5.81
N ALA A 320 -17.62 -12.44 5.57
CA ALA A 320 -16.68 -11.33 5.40
C ALA A 320 -16.61 -10.53 6.71
N VAL A 321 -15.43 -10.42 7.30
CA VAL A 321 -15.18 -9.80 8.61
C VAL A 321 -14.32 -8.55 8.45
N GLU A 322 -14.83 -7.40 8.91
CA GLU A 322 -14.12 -6.13 8.84
C GLU A 322 -14.50 -5.24 10.06
N ALA A 323 -13.50 -4.62 10.67
CA ALA A 323 -13.73 -3.76 11.82
C ALA A 323 -14.44 -2.44 11.45
N ALA A 324 -14.09 -1.86 10.28
CA ALA A 324 -14.69 -0.63 9.74
C ALA A 324 -15.63 -0.95 8.55
N ALA A 325 -16.63 -1.78 8.78
CA ALA A 325 -17.39 -2.52 7.77
C ALA A 325 -18.50 -1.74 7.05
N ASN A 326 -18.59 -0.42 7.11
CA ASN A 326 -19.74 0.33 6.57
C ASN A 326 -20.04 -0.02 5.09
N ASP A 327 -19.02 0.03 4.23
CA ASP A 327 -19.16 -0.28 2.80
C ASP A 327 -19.45 -1.77 2.57
N LEU A 328 -18.83 -2.65 3.36
CA LEU A 328 -19.07 -4.09 3.31
C LEU A 328 -20.50 -4.43 3.67
N VAL A 329 -20.96 -3.98 4.83
CA VAL A 329 -22.33 -4.26 5.35
C VAL A 329 -23.41 -3.71 4.41
N SER A 330 -23.17 -2.54 3.80
CA SER A 330 -24.12 -1.94 2.86
C SER A 330 -24.21 -2.68 1.53
N SER A 331 -23.10 -3.28 1.05
CA SER A 331 -22.97 -3.77 -0.31
C SER A 331 -22.82 -5.30 -0.46
N PHE A 332 -22.40 -6.04 0.56
CA PHE A 332 -22.23 -7.50 0.53
C PHE A 332 -23.44 -8.20 1.15
N LYS A 333 -24.54 -8.29 0.37
CA LYS A 333 -25.83 -8.82 0.80
C LYS A 333 -26.36 -9.89 -0.15
N GLY A 334 -27.20 -10.78 0.35
CA GLY A 334 -27.89 -11.81 -0.41
C GLY A 334 -27.70 -13.20 0.18
N PRO A 335 -28.28 -14.22 -0.43
CA PRO A 335 -28.16 -15.59 0.06
C PRO A 335 -26.69 -16.03 0.18
N GLY A 336 -26.33 -16.67 1.29
CA GLY A 336 -24.98 -17.14 1.57
C GLY A 336 -23.92 -16.06 1.79
N LYS A 337 -24.30 -14.77 1.89
CA LYS A 337 -23.37 -13.65 2.09
C LYS A 337 -23.58 -13.02 3.47
N HIS A 338 -22.56 -13.08 4.31
CA HIS A 338 -22.61 -12.60 5.69
C HIS A 338 -21.51 -11.57 5.93
N ALA A 339 -21.88 -10.30 6.09
CA ALA A 339 -20.96 -9.24 6.50
C ALA A 339 -21.00 -9.10 8.03
N VAL A 340 -19.85 -9.18 8.67
CA VAL A 340 -19.69 -9.09 10.13
C VAL A 340 -18.80 -7.90 10.47
N GLN A 341 -19.34 -6.96 11.24
CA GLN A 341 -18.56 -5.85 11.79
C GLN A 341 -17.96 -6.27 13.13
N ALA A 342 -16.70 -6.70 13.09
CA ALA A 342 -15.93 -7.09 14.26
C ALA A 342 -14.43 -7.01 13.94
N THR A 343 -13.60 -6.97 14.96
CA THR A 343 -12.18 -7.27 14.77
C THR A 343 -12.01 -8.77 14.48
N THR A 344 -10.98 -9.11 13.73
CA THR A 344 -10.65 -10.51 13.42
C THR A 344 -10.50 -11.37 14.68
N ALA A 345 -9.84 -10.85 15.72
CA ALA A 345 -9.65 -11.59 16.96
C ALA A 345 -10.99 -11.86 17.70
N GLU A 346 -11.90 -10.88 17.77
CA GLU A 346 -13.22 -11.06 18.37
C GLU A 346 -14.04 -12.11 17.61
N PHE A 347 -14.07 -12.03 16.29
CA PHE A 347 -14.76 -13.00 15.46
C PHE A 347 -14.21 -14.41 15.65
N LEU A 348 -12.88 -14.59 15.59
CA LEU A 348 -12.24 -15.91 15.72
C LEU A 348 -12.42 -16.50 17.12
N ARG A 349 -12.43 -15.71 18.19
CA ARG A 349 -12.74 -16.21 19.55
C ARG A 349 -14.15 -16.81 19.61
N GLY A 350 -15.15 -16.12 19.04
CA GLY A 350 -16.51 -16.61 18.95
C GLY A 350 -16.62 -17.90 18.13
N ALA A 351 -16.03 -17.92 16.96
CA ALA A 351 -16.03 -19.07 16.06
C ALA A 351 -15.32 -20.30 16.63
N ALA A 352 -14.21 -20.11 17.35
CA ALA A 352 -13.47 -21.19 18.00
C ALA A 352 -14.30 -21.89 19.10
N VAL A 353 -15.16 -21.15 19.80
CA VAL A 353 -16.11 -21.71 20.80
C VAL A 353 -17.22 -22.49 20.12
N GLN A 354 -17.77 -21.96 19.03
CA GLN A 354 -18.85 -22.58 18.27
C GLN A 354 -18.41 -23.78 17.42
N ARG A 355 -17.08 -24.06 17.33
CA ARG A 355 -16.49 -25.10 16.52
C ARG A 355 -16.82 -24.98 15.01
N ASN A 356 -17.06 -23.76 14.54
CA ASN A 356 -17.24 -23.50 13.12
C ASN A 356 -15.92 -23.77 12.37
N ARG A 357 -16.00 -24.56 11.31
CA ARG A 357 -14.81 -24.92 10.49
C ARG A 357 -15.08 -24.55 9.04
N PRO A 358 -14.49 -23.45 8.56
CA PRO A 358 -14.55 -23.11 7.14
C PRO A 358 -13.61 -24.04 6.33
N ASP A 359 -13.94 -24.21 5.06
CA ASP A 359 -13.08 -24.89 4.09
C ASP A 359 -11.87 -24.05 3.72
N LEU A 360 -12.05 -22.72 3.78
CA LEU A 360 -11.05 -21.73 3.42
C LEU A 360 -11.10 -20.52 4.35
N ILE A 361 -9.93 -20.02 4.75
CA ILE A 361 -9.79 -18.69 5.36
C ILE A 361 -8.82 -17.86 4.49
N ILE A 362 -9.29 -16.68 4.04
CA ILE A 362 -8.43 -15.64 3.46
C ILE A 362 -8.22 -14.56 4.50
N MET A 363 -7.01 -13.99 4.55
CA MET A 363 -6.68 -12.87 5.43
C MET A 363 -5.74 -11.89 4.72
N ASP A 364 -6.07 -10.59 4.78
CA ASP A 364 -5.27 -9.47 4.25
C ASP A 364 -5.07 -8.40 5.35
N PRO A 365 -4.27 -8.71 6.39
CA PRO A 365 -4.10 -7.84 7.54
C PRO A 365 -3.26 -6.59 7.22
N PRO A 366 -3.31 -5.55 8.08
CA PRO A 366 -2.41 -4.41 7.99
C PRO A 366 -0.95 -4.85 8.22
N ARG A 367 0.00 -3.94 7.98
CA ARG A 367 1.46 -4.18 8.09
C ARG A 367 1.93 -4.85 9.39
N ALA A 368 1.18 -4.73 10.48
CA ALA A 368 1.50 -5.39 11.74
C ALA A 368 1.37 -6.92 11.69
N GLY A 369 0.78 -7.47 10.61
CA GLY A 369 0.43 -8.87 10.51
C GLY A 369 -0.77 -9.24 11.37
N VAL A 370 -1.03 -10.54 11.50
CA VAL A 370 -2.15 -11.04 12.34
C VAL A 370 -1.75 -11.23 13.81
N GLY A 371 -0.47 -11.52 14.08
CA GLY A 371 0.09 -11.69 15.41
C GLY A 371 -0.23 -13.04 16.08
N ALA A 372 0.42 -13.29 17.23
CA ALA A 372 0.41 -14.59 17.89
C ALA A 372 -0.98 -15.05 18.33
N GLU A 373 -1.83 -14.14 18.81
CA GLU A 373 -3.19 -14.49 19.23
C GLU A 373 -4.03 -15.03 18.09
N VAL A 374 -4.04 -14.30 16.96
CA VAL A 374 -4.82 -14.71 15.78
C VAL A 374 -4.25 -16.00 15.20
N CYS A 375 -2.93 -16.18 15.12
CA CYS A 375 -2.30 -17.44 14.71
C CYS A 375 -2.76 -18.62 15.60
N SER A 376 -2.80 -18.44 16.92
CA SER A 376 -3.27 -19.46 17.85
C SER A 376 -4.76 -19.82 17.64
N LEU A 377 -5.61 -18.81 17.38
CA LEU A 377 -7.03 -19.03 17.09
C LEU A 377 -7.22 -19.77 15.76
N LEU A 378 -6.48 -19.40 14.72
CA LEU A 378 -6.48 -20.09 13.41
C LEU A 378 -6.05 -21.55 13.55
N ALA A 379 -5.00 -21.82 14.36
CA ALA A 379 -4.55 -23.17 14.66
C ALA A 379 -5.64 -24.03 15.32
N ARG A 380 -6.43 -23.46 16.24
CA ARG A 380 -7.57 -24.13 16.91
C ARG A 380 -8.74 -24.36 15.96
N ILE A 381 -9.06 -23.39 15.08
CA ILE A 381 -10.11 -23.51 14.06
C ILE A 381 -9.73 -24.59 13.06
N SER A 382 -8.46 -24.65 12.67
CA SER A 382 -7.90 -25.75 11.88
C SER A 382 -8.57 -25.91 10.49
N ALA A 383 -8.75 -24.77 9.79
CA ALA A 383 -9.23 -24.79 8.41
C ALA A 383 -8.23 -25.55 7.51
N PRO A 384 -8.71 -26.33 6.52
CA PRO A 384 -7.83 -27.09 5.62
C PRO A 384 -6.88 -26.21 4.80
N GLU A 385 -7.33 -25.02 4.40
CA GLU A 385 -6.52 -24.06 3.63
C GLU A 385 -6.64 -22.65 4.22
N LEU A 386 -5.47 -21.98 4.34
CA LEU A 386 -5.36 -20.57 4.64
C LEU A 386 -4.69 -19.87 3.46
N VAL A 387 -5.17 -18.70 3.09
CA VAL A 387 -4.51 -17.78 2.14
C VAL A 387 -4.16 -16.50 2.89
N TYR A 388 -2.87 -16.28 3.07
CA TYR A 388 -2.37 -15.11 3.77
C TYR A 388 -1.79 -14.11 2.76
N VAL A 389 -2.43 -12.95 2.63
CA VAL A 389 -1.94 -11.82 1.87
C VAL A 389 -1.19 -10.88 2.81
N SER A 390 -0.03 -10.37 2.42
CA SER A 390 0.78 -9.51 3.29
C SER A 390 1.62 -8.51 2.50
N CYS A 391 1.59 -7.27 2.95
CA CYS A 391 2.44 -6.19 2.41
C CYS A 391 3.75 -5.98 3.20
N ASP A 392 4.06 -6.83 4.20
CA ASP A 392 5.27 -6.73 5.01
C ASP A 392 5.93 -8.11 5.19
N PRO A 393 7.14 -8.35 4.65
CA PRO A 393 7.78 -9.66 4.66
C PRO A 393 8.25 -10.08 6.05
N VAL A 394 8.50 -9.14 6.96
CA VAL A 394 9.02 -9.44 8.31
C VAL A 394 7.90 -9.95 9.21
N THR A 395 6.76 -9.26 9.21
CA THR A 395 5.60 -9.71 10.00
C THR A 395 4.97 -10.96 9.40
N LEU A 396 4.96 -11.10 8.06
CA LEU A 396 4.56 -12.33 7.40
C LEU A 396 5.42 -13.52 7.85
N ALA A 397 6.75 -13.38 7.82
CA ALA A 397 7.67 -14.44 8.21
C ALA A 397 7.47 -14.89 9.67
N ARG A 398 7.24 -13.94 10.59
CA ARG A 398 6.90 -14.21 11.99
C ARG A 398 5.61 -15.03 12.12
N ASP A 399 4.56 -14.61 11.43
CA ASP A 399 3.24 -15.23 11.52
C ASP A 399 3.21 -16.59 10.84
N LEU A 400 3.88 -16.76 9.67
CA LEU A 400 4.03 -18.03 8.98
C LEU A 400 4.76 -19.05 9.84
N LYS A 401 5.80 -18.65 10.59
CA LYS A 401 6.50 -19.53 11.53
C LYS A 401 5.52 -20.12 12.55
N LEU A 402 4.70 -19.29 13.19
CA LEU A 402 3.71 -19.74 14.18
C LEU A 402 2.67 -20.71 13.57
N LEU A 403 2.22 -20.42 12.34
CA LEU A 403 1.26 -21.28 11.64
C LEU A 403 1.89 -22.62 11.24
N VAL A 404 3.14 -22.62 10.78
CA VAL A 404 3.88 -23.86 10.47
C VAL A 404 4.12 -24.69 11.73
N GLU A 405 4.55 -24.09 12.82
CA GLU A 405 4.70 -24.77 14.13
C GLU A 405 3.37 -25.36 14.64
N SER A 406 2.23 -24.82 14.20
CA SER A 406 0.89 -25.33 14.52
C SER A 406 0.38 -26.44 13.57
N GLY A 407 1.20 -26.88 12.60
CA GLY A 407 0.92 -27.99 11.69
C GLY A 407 0.45 -27.62 10.30
N TYR A 408 0.55 -26.36 9.90
CA TYR A 408 0.38 -25.96 8.49
C TYR A 408 1.69 -26.11 7.71
N ASN A 409 1.57 -26.36 6.40
CA ASN A 409 2.69 -26.34 5.46
C ASN A 409 2.49 -25.20 4.47
N ILE A 410 3.56 -24.50 4.13
CA ILE A 410 3.53 -23.49 3.08
C ILE A 410 3.52 -24.22 1.73
N ALA A 411 2.36 -24.28 1.09
CA ALA A 411 2.19 -24.96 -0.19
C ALA A 411 2.64 -24.10 -1.37
N GLU A 412 2.39 -22.78 -1.31
CA GLU A 412 2.74 -21.85 -2.37
C GLU A 412 3.13 -20.48 -1.82
N LEU A 413 4.08 -19.84 -2.51
CA LEU A 413 4.45 -18.44 -2.29
C LEU A 413 4.41 -17.68 -3.61
N ARG A 414 3.74 -16.52 -3.59
CA ARG A 414 3.61 -15.63 -4.74
C ARG A 414 3.95 -14.21 -4.34
N LEU A 415 4.88 -13.60 -5.05
CA LEU A 415 5.15 -12.16 -4.98
C LEU A 415 4.30 -11.45 -6.03
N VAL A 416 3.45 -10.53 -5.63
CA VAL A 416 2.65 -9.70 -6.54
C VAL A 416 3.17 -8.27 -6.43
N ASP A 417 3.76 -7.73 -7.51
CA ASP A 417 4.34 -6.39 -7.43
C ASP A 417 3.28 -5.28 -7.54
N MET A 418 2.50 -5.15 -6.46
CA MET A 418 1.48 -4.10 -6.33
C MET A 418 2.08 -2.69 -6.28
N PHE A 419 3.39 -2.55 -6.01
CA PHE A 419 4.07 -1.29 -5.79
C PHE A 419 5.38 -1.19 -6.58
N PRO A 420 5.36 -1.25 -7.92
CA PRO A 420 6.55 -1.01 -8.74
C PRO A 420 7.29 0.27 -8.35
N GLN A 421 8.60 0.32 -8.60
CA GLN A 421 9.48 1.45 -8.31
C GLN A 421 9.72 1.73 -6.81
N THR A 422 9.11 0.94 -5.92
CA THR A 422 9.24 1.08 -4.46
C THR A 422 9.76 -0.22 -3.83
N PHE A 423 10.22 -0.15 -2.58
CA PHE A 423 10.65 -1.34 -1.83
C PHE A 423 9.50 -2.20 -1.29
N HIS A 424 8.26 -1.74 -1.39
CA HIS A 424 7.12 -2.48 -0.86
C HIS A 424 6.91 -3.79 -1.61
N LEU A 425 6.55 -4.79 -0.84
CA LEU A 425 6.28 -6.15 -1.28
C LEU A 425 4.80 -6.45 -1.02
N GLU A 426 4.19 -7.23 -1.91
CA GLU A 426 2.90 -7.87 -1.65
C GLU A 426 3.08 -9.36 -1.88
N THR A 427 2.73 -10.17 -0.89
CA THR A 427 2.96 -11.60 -0.90
C THR A 427 1.66 -12.34 -0.65
N ILE A 428 1.43 -13.41 -1.41
CA ILE A 428 0.36 -14.37 -1.14
C ILE A 428 1.02 -15.68 -0.71
N ALA A 429 0.77 -16.11 0.53
CA ALA A 429 1.18 -17.41 1.03
C ALA A 429 -0.05 -18.32 1.15
N VAL A 430 0.00 -19.49 0.51
CA VAL A 430 -1.02 -20.53 0.62
C VAL A 430 -0.52 -21.59 1.58
N LEU A 431 -1.28 -21.82 2.66
CA LEU A 431 -0.93 -22.83 3.66
C LEU A 431 -1.99 -23.94 3.67
N ARG A 432 -1.54 -25.16 3.81
CA ARG A 432 -2.40 -26.36 3.88
C ARG A 432 -2.01 -27.23 5.06
N ARG A 433 -3.01 -27.92 5.60
CA ARG A 433 -2.83 -28.98 6.60
C ARG A 433 -2.83 -30.36 5.96
#